data_d5ddb47959268aa63131e6e3e86930cc
#
_entry.id   d5ddb47959268aa63131e6e3e86930cc
#
_cell.length_a   1.000
_cell.length_b   1.000
_cell.length_c   1.000
_cell.angle_alpha   90.00
_cell.angle_beta   90.00
_cell.angle_gamma   90.00
#
_symmetry.space_group_name_H-M   'P 1'
#
loop_
_entity.id
_entity.type
_entity.pdbx_description
1 polymer ?
#
loop_
_entity_poly.entity_id
_entity_poly.type
_entity_poly.pdbx_seq_one_letter_code
_entity_poly.pdbx_strand_id
1 'polypeptide(L)'
;MIIYLLCGLQYARWLLPRHRPLNRIWIGLSMGLLLEMWLPALCAFVLRFSLTGHLVALALLALITLIVWLTRDRRPARSWDRDETEMLRRMMFTVIPLTLLSAYLQYTHTLRPDAYGNLNVGQSTYGDLPMHLSFITNLRDRMFPADSRFTRARG
;
A
#
# COMPACT_ATOMS: atom_id res chain seq x y z
N MET A 1 -4.46 -5.50 0.81
CA MET A 1 -3.20 -5.02 1.42
C MET A 1 -2.31 -6.16 1.91
N ILE A 2 -2.62 -6.87 3.00
CA ILE A 2 -1.73 -7.86 3.62
C ILE A 2 -1.26 -8.93 2.63
N ILE A 3 -2.15 -9.49 1.81
CA ILE A 3 -1.82 -10.54 0.83
C ILE A 3 -0.75 -10.07 -0.16
N TYR A 4 -0.87 -8.86 -0.70
CA TYR A 4 0.11 -8.30 -1.64
C TYR A 4 1.48 -8.12 -0.99
N LEU A 5 1.53 -7.63 0.25
CA LEU A 5 2.79 -7.48 0.99
C LEU A 5 3.46 -8.83 1.25
N LEU A 6 2.68 -9.84 1.66
CA LEU A 6 3.19 -11.20 1.86
C LEU A 6 3.71 -11.81 0.55
N CYS A 7 3.00 -11.62 -0.56
CA CYS A 7 3.47 -12.04 -1.89
C CYS A 7 4.77 -11.35 -2.26
N GLY A 8 4.86 -10.03 -2.07
CA GLY A 8 6.08 -9.28 -2.36
C GLY A 8 7.29 -9.76 -1.54
N LEU A 9 7.11 -9.99 -0.23
CA LEU A 9 8.16 -10.55 0.64
C LEU A 9 8.59 -11.94 0.16
N GLN A 10 7.64 -12.78 -0.25
CA GLN A 10 7.92 -14.12 -0.74
C GLN A 10 8.63 -14.09 -2.09
N TYR A 11 8.26 -13.17 -2.99
CA TYR A 11 8.94 -13.00 -4.28
C TYR A 11 10.39 -12.55 -4.10
N ALA A 12 10.63 -11.59 -3.23
CA ALA A 12 11.99 -11.17 -2.92
C ALA A 12 12.84 -12.32 -2.35
N ARG A 13 12.24 -13.21 -1.54
CA ARG A 13 12.92 -14.40 -1.02
C ARG A 13 13.24 -15.41 -2.11
N TRP A 14 12.37 -15.59 -3.10
CA TRP A 14 12.54 -16.56 -4.17
C TRP A 14 13.45 -16.07 -5.29
N LEU A 15 13.39 -14.80 -5.63
CA LEU A 15 14.14 -14.22 -6.74
C LEU A 15 15.54 -13.72 -6.31
N LEU A 16 15.70 -13.36 -5.04
CA LEU A 16 16.89 -12.73 -4.51
C LEU A 16 17.51 -13.50 -3.31
N PRO A 17 17.70 -14.83 -3.37
CA PRO A 17 18.12 -15.61 -2.21
C PRO A 17 19.52 -15.22 -1.69
N ARG A 18 20.39 -14.70 -2.56
CA ARG A 18 21.76 -14.30 -2.22
C ARG A 18 21.87 -12.91 -1.59
N HIS A 19 20.83 -12.09 -1.74
CA HIS A 19 20.84 -10.74 -1.17
C HIS A 19 20.73 -10.79 0.35
N ARG A 20 21.23 -9.72 0.99
CA ARG A 20 21.11 -9.54 2.43
C ARG A 20 19.64 -9.59 2.87
N PRO A 21 19.30 -10.26 3.99
CA PRO A 21 17.94 -10.36 4.49
C PRO A 21 17.21 -9.04 4.60
N LEU A 22 17.86 -8.01 5.12
CA LEU A 22 17.27 -6.67 5.26
C LEU A 22 16.90 -6.07 3.90
N ASN A 23 17.78 -6.17 2.89
CA ASN A 23 17.48 -5.71 1.53
C ASN A 23 16.31 -6.46 0.91
N ARG A 24 16.22 -7.78 1.13
CA ARG A 24 15.09 -8.60 0.66
C ARG A 24 13.77 -8.14 1.27
N ILE A 25 13.77 -7.79 2.55
CA ILE A 25 12.57 -7.26 3.20
C ILE A 25 12.13 -5.95 2.54
N TRP A 26 13.04 -5.00 2.37
CA TRP A 26 12.72 -3.72 1.74
C TRP A 26 12.25 -3.87 0.30
N ILE A 27 12.95 -4.65 -0.49
CA ILE A 27 12.56 -4.94 -1.88
C ILE A 27 11.20 -5.65 -1.90
N GLY A 28 11.00 -6.64 -1.03
CA GLY A 28 9.75 -7.37 -0.95
C GLY A 28 8.56 -6.50 -0.54
N LEU A 29 8.72 -5.63 0.44
CA LEU A 29 7.69 -4.66 0.82
C LEU A 29 7.38 -3.69 -0.33
N SER A 30 8.40 -3.17 -0.99
CA SER A 30 8.22 -2.29 -2.16
C SER A 30 7.50 -2.99 -3.31
N MET A 31 7.86 -4.23 -3.62
CA MET A 31 7.17 -5.04 -4.63
C MET A 31 5.71 -5.28 -4.26
N GLY A 32 5.44 -5.61 -2.99
CA GLY A 32 4.08 -5.81 -2.50
C GLY A 32 3.22 -4.56 -2.60
N LEU A 33 3.76 -3.41 -2.24
CA LEU A 33 3.09 -2.11 -2.37
C LEU A 33 2.81 -1.76 -3.84
N LEU A 34 3.78 -1.96 -4.73
CA LEU A 34 3.59 -1.72 -6.16
C LEU A 34 2.51 -2.62 -6.74
N LEU A 35 2.49 -3.90 -6.39
CA LEU A 35 1.45 -4.83 -6.82
C LEU A 35 0.07 -4.42 -6.30
N GLU A 36 -0.03 -3.97 -5.05
CA GLU A 36 -1.29 -3.50 -4.46
C GLU A 36 -1.82 -2.25 -5.15
N MET A 37 -0.93 -1.31 -5.48
CA MET A 37 -1.32 -0.07 -6.14
C MET A 37 -1.74 -0.31 -7.59
N TRP A 38 -0.93 -1.04 -8.35
CA TRP A 38 -1.10 -1.13 -9.79
C TRP A 38 -2.04 -2.24 -10.24
N LEU A 39 -2.02 -3.41 -9.60
CA LEU A 39 -2.78 -4.55 -10.10
C LEU A 39 -4.31 -4.31 -10.04
N PRO A 40 -4.89 -3.87 -8.92
CA PRO A 40 -6.29 -3.49 -8.89
C PRO A 40 -6.62 -2.27 -9.78
N ALA A 41 -5.70 -1.29 -9.86
CA ALA A 41 -5.90 -0.11 -10.70
C ALA A 41 -5.99 -0.50 -12.18
N LEU A 42 -5.08 -1.31 -12.68
CA LEU A 42 -5.12 -1.80 -14.06
C LEU A 42 -6.40 -2.59 -14.37
N CYS A 43 -6.83 -3.45 -13.45
CA CYS A 43 -8.11 -4.16 -13.57
C CYS A 43 -9.30 -3.19 -13.59
N ALA A 44 -9.24 -2.11 -12.82
CA ALA A 44 -10.30 -1.12 -12.74
C ALA A 44 -10.48 -0.30 -14.04
N PHE A 45 -9.43 -0.12 -14.85
CA PHE A 45 -9.56 0.51 -16.17
C PHE A 45 -10.52 -0.24 -17.10
N VAL A 46 -10.59 -1.57 -16.99
CA VAL A 46 -11.44 -2.41 -17.83
C VAL A 46 -12.74 -2.78 -17.11
N LEU A 47 -12.66 -3.15 -15.84
CA LEU A 47 -13.76 -3.74 -15.07
C LEU A 47 -14.40 -2.79 -14.05
N ARG A 48 -13.98 -1.52 -14.04
CA ARG A 48 -14.33 -0.52 -13.03
C ARG A 48 -13.88 -0.93 -11.62
N PHE A 49 -14.06 -0.06 -10.63
CA PHE A 49 -13.87 -0.40 -9.22
C PHE A 49 -15.06 -1.23 -8.72
N SER A 50 -15.03 -2.52 -9.03
CA SER A 50 -16.06 -3.50 -8.72
C SER A 50 -15.49 -4.71 -8.00
N LEU A 51 -16.32 -5.49 -7.38
CA LEU A 51 -15.91 -6.77 -6.78
C LEU A 51 -15.25 -7.68 -7.83
N THR A 52 -15.81 -7.72 -9.03
CA THR A 52 -15.26 -8.49 -10.16
C THR A 52 -13.84 -8.02 -10.51
N GLY A 53 -13.58 -6.71 -10.55
CA GLY A 53 -12.26 -6.15 -10.79
C GLY A 53 -11.25 -6.59 -9.73
N HIS A 54 -11.64 -6.60 -8.46
CA HIS A 54 -10.78 -7.09 -7.37
C HIS A 54 -10.53 -8.60 -7.43
N LEU A 55 -11.53 -9.40 -7.78
CA LEU A 55 -11.36 -10.85 -7.94
C LEU A 55 -10.41 -11.16 -9.12
N VAL A 56 -10.52 -10.45 -10.22
CA VAL A 56 -9.59 -10.59 -11.36
C VAL A 56 -8.18 -10.16 -10.95
N ALA A 57 -8.02 -9.08 -10.20
CA ALA A 57 -6.71 -8.67 -9.68
C ALA A 57 -6.08 -9.75 -8.78
N LEU A 58 -6.87 -10.40 -7.91
CA LEU A 58 -6.41 -11.52 -7.09
C LEU A 58 -6.05 -12.75 -7.93
N ALA A 59 -6.82 -13.06 -8.96
CA ALA A 59 -6.50 -14.15 -9.89
C ALA A 59 -5.19 -13.89 -10.66
N LEU A 60 -4.96 -12.66 -11.10
CA LEU A 60 -3.70 -12.24 -11.71
C LEU A 60 -2.54 -12.31 -10.72
N LEU A 61 -2.76 -11.92 -9.47
CA LEU A 61 -1.75 -12.07 -8.41
C LEU A 61 -1.38 -13.54 -8.21
N ALA A 62 -2.37 -14.44 -8.20
CA ALA A 62 -2.14 -15.89 -8.09
C ALA A 62 -1.35 -16.41 -9.30
N LEU A 63 -1.66 -15.96 -10.52
CA LEU A 63 -0.91 -16.31 -11.72
C LEU A 63 0.54 -15.81 -11.65
N ILE A 64 0.76 -14.56 -11.26
CA ILE A 64 2.10 -14.01 -11.06
C ILE A 64 2.86 -14.84 -10.01
N THR A 65 2.19 -15.20 -8.90
CA THR A 65 2.78 -16.04 -7.84
C THR A 65 3.21 -17.39 -8.39
N LEU A 66 2.38 -18.02 -9.23
CA LEU A 66 2.71 -19.31 -9.87
C LEU A 66 3.92 -19.16 -10.79
N ILE A 67 3.97 -18.11 -11.63
CA ILE A 67 5.11 -17.85 -12.53
C ILE A 67 6.39 -17.65 -11.72
N VAL A 68 6.36 -16.80 -10.69
CA VAL A 68 7.52 -16.56 -9.83
C VAL A 68 7.95 -17.83 -9.09
N TRP A 69 7.00 -18.66 -8.67
CA TRP A 69 7.29 -19.94 -8.03
C TRP A 69 7.96 -20.93 -8.99
N LEU A 70 7.53 -20.97 -10.26
CA LEU A 70 8.14 -21.83 -11.29
C LEU A 70 9.55 -21.38 -11.67
N THR A 71 9.78 -20.07 -11.70
CA THR A 71 11.08 -19.47 -12.10
C THR A 71 12.01 -19.22 -10.91
N ARG A 72 11.59 -19.54 -9.69
CA ARG A 72 12.34 -19.28 -8.46
C ARG A 72 13.73 -19.88 -8.46
N ASP A 73 14.69 -19.17 -7.90
CA ASP A 73 15.99 -19.74 -7.54
C ASP A 73 15.81 -20.69 -6.34
N ARG A 74 16.19 -21.95 -6.52
CA ARG A 74 16.07 -23.02 -5.50
C ARG A 74 17.19 -22.98 -4.45
N ARG A 75 18.11 -22.03 -4.55
CA ARG A 75 19.20 -21.91 -3.58
C ARG A 75 18.69 -21.50 -2.21
N PRO A 76 19.34 -21.96 -1.14
CA PRO A 76 18.98 -21.54 0.21
C PRO A 76 19.14 -20.02 0.34
N ALA A 77 18.16 -19.39 0.96
CA ALA A 77 18.21 -17.97 1.20
C ALA A 77 19.30 -17.65 2.25
N ARG A 78 20.07 -16.61 2.00
CA ARG A 78 21.08 -16.11 2.96
C ARG A 78 20.43 -15.85 4.32
N SER A 79 21.05 -16.39 5.37
CA SER A 79 20.61 -16.19 6.75
C SER A 79 20.97 -14.78 7.25
N TRP A 80 20.30 -14.37 8.33
CA TRP A 80 20.65 -13.17 9.07
C TRP A 80 22.05 -13.29 9.67
N ASP A 81 22.80 -12.20 9.61
CA ASP A 81 24.05 -12.06 10.35
C ASP A 81 23.90 -11.02 11.48
N ARG A 82 24.93 -10.93 12.30
CA ARG A 82 24.92 -10.07 13.48
C ARG A 82 24.88 -8.58 13.11
N ASP A 83 25.57 -8.22 12.03
CA ASP A 83 25.64 -6.83 11.55
C ASP A 83 24.29 -6.34 11.04
N GLU A 84 23.54 -7.21 10.35
CA GLU A 84 22.19 -6.89 9.89
C GLU A 84 21.20 -6.73 11.02
N THR A 85 21.33 -7.56 12.05
CA THR A 85 20.49 -7.43 13.26
C THR A 85 20.77 -6.11 13.98
N GLU A 86 22.03 -5.73 14.10
CA GLU A 86 22.41 -4.46 14.71
C GLU A 86 21.93 -3.27 13.88
N MET A 87 22.07 -3.33 12.55
CA MET A 87 21.56 -2.31 11.63
C MET A 87 20.04 -2.17 11.76
N LEU A 88 19.29 -3.29 11.78
CA LEU A 88 17.85 -3.27 11.97
C LEU A 88 17.48 -2.62 13.30
N ARG A 89 18.17 -2.99 14.38
CA ARG A 89 17.94 -2.41 15.70
C ARG A 89 18.11 -0.89 15.70
N ARG A 90 19.17 -0.38 15.08
CA ARG A 90 19.42 1.07 14.95
C ARG A 90 18.33 1.77 14.14
N MET A 91 17.92 1.16 13.03
CA MET A 91 16.80 1.68 12.22
C MET A 91 15.50 1.75 13.02
N MET A 92 15.16 0.67 13.75
CA MET A 92 13.94 0.64 14.57
C MET A 92 13.96 1.72 15.66
N PHE A 93 15.13 2.00 16.23
CA PHE A 93 15.29 3.06 17.22
C PHE A 93 14.97 4.46 16.69
N THR A 94 15.12 4.67 15.38
CA THR A 94 14.75 5.93 14.70
C THR A 94 13.32 5.89 14.17
N VAL A 95 12.93 4.80 13.54
CA VAL A 95 11.63 4.68 12.86
C VAL A 95 10.47 4.64 13.84
N ILE A 96 10.61 3.91 14.96
CA ILE A 96 9.52 3.79 15.93
C ILE A 96 9.12 5.16 16.52
N PRO A 97 10.04 5.99 17.05
CA PRO A 97 9.67 7.30 17.58
C PRO A 97 9.03 8.21 16.53
N LEU A 98 9.55 8.20 15.28
CA LEU A 98 8.98 8.99 14.20
C LEU A 98 7.57 8.52 13.82
N THR A 99 7.34 7.21 13.79
CA THR A 99 6.02 6.64 13.54
C THR A 99 5.03 7.00 14.64
N LEU A 100 5.44 6.89 15.91
CA LEU A 100 4.61 7.26 17.05
C LEU A 100 4.30 8.76 17.04
N LEU A 101 5.29 9.61 16.74
CA LEU A 101 5.07 11.04 16.59
C LEU A 101 4.09 11.34 15.46
N SER A 102 4.26 10.73 14.30
CA SER A 102 3.35 10.90 13.16
C SER A 102 1.93 10.42 13.49
N ALA A 103 1.79 9.28 14.15
CA ALA A 103 0.50 8.77 14.60
C ALA A 103 -0.16 9.71 15.62
N TYR A 104 0.61 10.25 16.57
CA TYR A 104 0.13 11.24 17.54
C TYR A 104 -0.34 12.52 16.84
N LEU A 105 0.47 13.06 15.89
CA LEU A 105 0.11 14.25 15.16
C LEU A 105 -1.16 14.02 14.30
N GLN A 106 -1.29 12.89 13.64
CA GLN A 106 -2.50 12.55 12.90
C GLN A 106 -3.71 12.41 13.82
N TYR A 107 -3.58 11.73 14.95
CA TYR A 107 -4.67 11.59 15.90
C TYR A 107 -5.13 12.94 16.45
N THR A 108 -4.19 13.82 16.84
CA THR A 108 -4.53 15.11 17.47
C THR A 108 -5.01 16.17 16.47
N HIS A 109 -4.56 16.11 15.20
CA HIS A 109 -4.84 17.16 14.21
C HIS A 109 -5.86 16.74 13.15
N THR A 110 -6.04 15.42 12.90
CA THR A 110 -6.86 14.95 11.78
C THR A 110 -8.08 14.13 12.22
N LEU A 111 -7.95 13.36 13.30
CA LEU A 111 -8.97 12.36 13.69
C LEU A 111 -9.75 12.71 14.96
N ARG A 112 -9.48 13.85 15.58
CA ARG A 112 -10.14 14.21 16.83
C ARG A 112 -11.56 14.71 16.58
N PRO A 113 -12.59 14.02 17.05
CA PRO A 113 -13.96 14.51 16.95
C PRO A 113 -14.18 15.73 17.84
N ASP A 114 -15.03 16.65 17.40
CA ASP A 114 -15.50 17.75 18.22
C ASP A 114 -16.54 17.28 19.28
N ALA A 115 -17.07 18.22 20.07
CA ALA A 115 -18.07 17.92 21.10
C ALA A 115 -19.38 17.34 20.51
N TYR A 116 -19.61 17.46 19.22
CA TYR A 116 -20.79 16.95 18.50
C TYR A 116 -20.51 15.66 17.75
N GLY A 117 -19.28 15.11 17.84
CA GLY A 117 -18.88 13.89 17.14
C GLY A 117 -18.45 14.09 15.69
N ASN A 118 -18.34 15.33 15.19
CA ASN A 118 -17.85 15.61 13.85
C ASN A 118 -16.34 15.45 13.80
N LEU A 119 -15.83 14.84 12.73
CA LEU A 119 -14.40 14.78 12.47
C LEU A 119 -13.93 16.09 11.83
N ASN A 120 -13.15 16.85 12.58
CA ASN A 120 -12.57 18.08 12.10
C ASN A 120 -11.15 17.84 11.60
N VAL A 121 -10.82 18.45 10.48
CA VAL A 121 -9.49 18.36 9.86
C VAL A 121 -8.67 19.54 10.31
N GLY A 122 -7.44 19.28 10.78
CA GLY A 122 -6.50 20.33 11.15
C GLY A 122 -6.11 21.23 9.97
N GLN A 123 -5.63 22.43 10.28
CA GLN A 123 -5.35 23.49 9.29
C GLN A 123 -4.48 23.07 8.10
N SER A 124 -3.55 22.13 8.29
CA SER A 124 -2.64 21.68 7.23
C SER A 124 -3.30 20.82 6.13
N THR A 125 -4.46 20.22 6.42
CA THR A 125 -5.17 19.34 5.49
C THR A 125 -6.53 19.92 5.06
N TYR A 126 -6.83 21.15 5.48
CA TYR A 126 -8.12 21.79 5.25
C TYR A 126 -8.48 21.91 3.75
N GLY A 127 -7.51 22.21 2.89
CA GLY A 127 -7.73 22.31 1.44
C GLY A 127 -7.76 20.98 0.71
N ASP A 128 -6.98 20.00 1.17
CA ASP A 128 -6.76 18.74 0.45
C ASP A 128 -7.81 17.68 0.76
N LEU A 129 -8.34 17.63 1.99
CA LEU A 129 -9.29 16.59 2.37
C LEU A 129 -10.60 16.62 1.58
N PRO A 130 -11.26 17.77 1.33
CA PRO A 130 -12.44 17.83 0.47
C PRO A 130 -12.16 17.31 -0.94
N MET A 131 -10.97 17.62 -1.49
CA MET A 131 -10.54 17.13 -2.79
C MET A 131 -10.39 15.61 -2.78
N HIS A 132 -9.70 15.02 -1.79
CA HIS A 132 -9.55 13.57 -1.67
C HIS A 132 -10.88 12.86 -1.46
N LEU A 133 -11.77 13.40 -0.63
CA LEU A 133 -13.11 12.85 -0.44
C LEU A 133 -13.91 12.90 -1.74
N SER A 134 -13.80 13.98 -2.52
CA SER A 134 -14.48 14.06 -3.81
C SER A 134 -13.94 13.05 -4.82
N PHE A 135 -12.63 12.77 -4.82
CA PHE A 135 -12.06 11.69 -5.63
C PHE A 135 -12.56 10.31 -5.19
N ILE A 136 -12.60 10.04 -3.88
CA ILE A 136 -13.07 8.76 -3.35
C ILE A 136 -14.54 8.52 -3.72
N THR A 137 -15.40 9.53 -3.56
CA THR A 137 -16.83 9.42 -3.91
C THR A 137 -17.03 9.27 -5.41
N ASN A 138 -16.27 10.01 -6.23
CA ASN A 138 -16.33 9.86 -7.69
C ASN A 138 -15.86 8.48 -8.16
N LEU A 139 -14.80 7.93 -7.56
CA LEU A 139 -14.31 6.58 -7.89
C LEU A 139 -15.30 5.50 -7.47
N ARG A 140 -16.02 5.70 -6.36
CA ARG A 140 -17.04 4.78 -5.90
C ARG A 140 -18.27 4.74 -6.80
N ASP A 141 -18.74 5.92 -7.23
CA ASP A 141 -20.07 6.07 -7.84
C ASP A 141 -20.01 6.20 -9.38
N ARG A 142 -18.82 6.34 -9.98
CA ARG A 142 -18.62 6.60 -11.42
C ARG A 142 -17.69 5.61 -12.08
N MET A 143 -17.64 5.73 -13.41
CA MET A 143 -16.69 4.97 -14.24
C MET A 143 -15.25 5.45 -13.99
N PHE A 144 -14.33 4.51 -13.92
CA PHE A 144 -12.89 4.80 -13.97
C PHE A 144 -12.39 4.78 -15.43
N PRO A 145 -11.52 5.71 -15.85
CA PRO A 145 -10.95 6.79 -15.08
C PRO A 145 -11.97 7.84 -14.67
N ALA A 146 -11.79 8.43 -13.48
CA ALA A 146 -12.66 9.49 -13.01
C ALA A 146 -12.64 10.66 -13.98
N ASP A 147 -13.79 11.03 -14.55
CA ASP A 147 -13.90 12.20 -15.38
C ASP A 147 -13.57 13.45 -14.54
N SER A 148 -12.60 14.23 -15.00
CA SER A 148 -12.16 15.47 -14.36
C SER A 148 -13.21 16.58 -14.39
N ARG A 149 -14.39 16.33 -14.95
CA ARG A 149 -15.51 17.23 -14.87
C ARG A 149 -16.06 17.24 -13.45
N PHE A 150 -15.40 18.05 -12.62
CA PHE A 150 -15.95 18.46 -11.35
C PHE A 150 -17.39 18.88 -11.58
N THR A 151 -18.28 18.16 -10.93
CA THR A 151 -19.71 18.29 -10.99
C THR A 151 -20.16 19.75 -11.15
N ARG A 152 -20.70 20.08 -12.29
CA ARG A 152 -21.73 21.09 -12.33
C ARG A 152 -22.82 20.60 -11.36
N ALA A 153 -22.93 21.28 -10.22
CA ALA A 153 -24.08 21.13 -9.35
C ALA A 153 -25.33 21.24 -10.25
N ARG A 154 -26.13 20.21 -10.28
CA ARG A 154 -27.47 20.35 -10.80
C ARG A 154 -28.20 21.28 -9.81
N GLY A 155 -28.31 22.56 -10.20
CA GLY A 155 -29.31 23.44 -9.65
C GLY A 155 -30.69 22.95 -10.06
#